data_bad102725d1ae5002890ab3385ce97b2
#
_entry.id   bad102725d1ae5002890ab3385ce97b2
#
_cell.length_a   1.000
_cell.length_b   1.000
_cell.length_c   1.000
_cell.angle_alpha   90.00
_cell.angle_beta   90.00
_cell.angle_gamma   90.00
#
_symmetry.space_group_name_H-M   'P 1'
#
loop_
_entity.id
_entity.type
_entity.pdbx_description
1 polymer ?
#
loop_
_entity_poly.entity_id
_entity_poly.type
_entity_poly.pdbx_seq_one_letter_code
_entity_poly.pdbx_strand_id
1 'polypeptide(L)'
;TQMLLNGVETDGLDGNRTVVIHFIDWGNAENNDFLVIDQFRVDPPGSTGDSGYIIPDLVLFVNGIPTVVIECKSPTTIDPMASGIDQLQRYANQRHWHDEEEGCERLFHYNQFVVSTHRYRAKSGTFCAGEDHFVEWKDPSPLDIEILASDLGKDVKDVTSQEILVAGMMTKKNLIEVMRHFVLIDSTGSKDVKIVGRYHQFRAVHKAMQRLKSGRTRDEHGEQDRRGGIIWHTQGFGKSMTMT
;
A
#
# COMPACT_ATOMS: atom_id res chain seq x y z
N THR A 1 -5.92 9.80 -6.28
CA THR A 1 -6.32 9.18 -4.97
C THR A 1 -7.72 9.64 -4.56
N GLN A 2 -8.04 10.94 -4.58
CA GLN A 2 -9.38 11.43 -4.17
C GLN A 2 -10.52 10.83 -4.98
N MET A 3 -10.36 10.66 -6.31
CA MET A 3 -11.37 9.99 -7.15
C MET A 3 -11.61 8.53 -6.74
N LEU A 4 -10.56 7.81 -6.33
CA LEU A 4 -10.73 6.45 -5.81
C LEU A 4 -11.50 6.44 -4.49
N LEU A 5 -11.21 7.39 -3.60
CA LEU A 5 -11.84 7.46 -2.26
C LEU A 5 -13.30 7.91 -2.32
N ASN A 6 -13.56 8.96 -3.08
CA ASN A 6 -14.85 9.66 -3.08
C ASN A 6 -15.77 9.24 -4.23
N GLY A 7 -15.24 8.53 -5.22
CA GLY A 7 -15.95 8.25 -6.47
C GLY A 7 -15.92 9.45 -7.43
N VAL A 8 -16.69 9.32 -8.49
CA VAL A 8 -16.89 10.35 -9.52
C VAL A 8 -18.37 10.63 -9.69
N GLU A 9 -18.74 11.90 -9.63
CA GLU A 9 -20.08 12.36 -9.93
C GLU A 9 -20.34 12.30 -11.44
N THR A 10 -21.46 11.76 -11.84
CA THR A 10 -21.92 11.71 -13.20
C THR A 10 -23.44 11.92 -13.28
N ASP A 11 -23.94 12.36 -14.42
CA ASP A 11 -25.36 12.41 -14.64
C ASP A 11 -25.94 10.98 -14.73
N GLY A 12 -27.02 10.74 -14.03
CA GLY A 12 -27.75 9.48 -14.11
C GLY A 12 -28.30 9.23 -15.52
N LEU A 13 -28.57 7.99 -15.85
CA LEU A 13 -29.08 7.57 -17.16
C LEU A 13 -30.40 8.27 -17.56
N ASP A 14 -31.13 8.79 -16.60
CA ASP A 14 -32.41 9.54 -16.79
C ASP A 14 -32.17 11.07 -16.90
N GLY A 15 -30.92 11.54 -16.78
CA GLY A 15 -30.53 12.95 -16.86
C GLY A 15 -31.07 13.83 -15.72
N ASN A 16 -31.79 13.28 -14.75
CA ASN A 16 -32.48 14.03 -13.70
C ASN A 16 -31.81 13.97 -12.33
N ARG A 17 -30.76 13.14 -12.16
CA ARG A 17 -30.07 12.96 -10.88
C ARG A 17 -28.57 12.83 -11.10
N THR A 18 -27.80 13.51 -10.26
CA THR A 18 -26.37 13.22 -10.13
C THR A 18 -26.18 11.94 -9.33
N VAL A 19 -25.36 11.03 -9.85
CA VAL A 19 -25.01 9.74 -9.23
C VAL A 19 -23.51 9.72 -8.98
N VAL A 20 -23.11 9.23 -7.81
CA VAL A 20 -21.70 8.99 -7.50
C VAL A 20 -21.35 7.54 -7.84
N ILE A 21 -20.39 7.36 -8.75
CA ILE A 21 -19.86 6.04 -9.09
C ILE A 21 -18.63 5.79 -8.21
N HIS A 22 -18.71 4.77 -7.38
CA HIS A 22 -17.57 4.30 -6.59
C HIS A 22 -16.84 3.19 -7.34
N PHE A 23 -15.54 3.29 -7.45
CA PHE A 23 -14.68 2.30 -8.11
C PHE A 23 -14.33 1.13 -7.19
N ILE A 24 -14.38 1.34 -5.87
CA ILE A 24 -14.02 0.37 -4.85
C ILE A 24 -15.11 0.35 -3.78
N ASP A 25 -15.54 -0.83 -3.39
CA ASP A 25 -16.36 -1.02 -2.19
C ASP A 25 -15.46 -1.02 -0.95
N TRP A 26 -15.43 0.12 -0.27
CA TRP A 26 -14.63 0.31 0.94
C TRP A 26 -15.26 -0.33 2.19
N GLY A 27 -16.53 -0.71 2.12
CA GLY A 27 -17.27 -1.28 3.24
C GLY A 27 -17.11 -2.78 3.36
N ASN A 28 -16.98 -3.45 2.21
CA ASN A 28 -16.81 -4.89 2.16
C ASN A 28 -15.78 -5.28 1.11
N ALA A 29 -14.60 -5.73 1.57
CA ALA A 29 -13.51 -6.12 0.70
C ALA A 29 -13.90 -7.24 -0.30
N GLU A 30 -14.78 -8.16 0.10
CA GLU A 30 -15.18 -9.29 -0.74
C GLU A 30 -16.09 -8.89 -1.94
N ASN A 31 -16.63 -7.68 -1.94
CA ASN A 31 -17.39 -7.16 -3.07
C ASN A 31 -16.50 -6.64 -4.21
N ASN A 32 -15.18 -6.59 -3.99
CA ASN A 32 -14.24 -6.16 -5.00
C ASN A 32 -13.61 -7.36 -5.72
N ASP A 33 -13.28 -7.16 -6.99
CA ASP A 33 -12.50 -8.12 -7.77
C ASP A 33 -11.00 -7.87 -7.56
N PHE A 34 -10.25 -8.93 -7.23
CA PHE A 34 -8.82 -8.88 -7.01
C PHE A 34 -8.10 -9.76 -8.02
N LEU A 35 -7.19 -9.19 -8.77
CA LEU A 35 -6.40 -9.87 -9.77
C LEU A 35 -4.91 -9.59 -9.57
N VAL A 36 -4.09 -10.62 -9.69
CA VAL A 36 -2.63 -10.51 -9.75
C VAL A 36 -2.19 -10.98 -11.12
N ILE A 37 -1.41 -10.15 -11.81
CA ILE A 37 -0.85 -10.49 -13.12
C ILE A 37 0.67 -10.46 -12.99
N ASP A 38 1.31 -11.54 -13.40
CA ASP A 38 2.75 -11.65 -13.55
C ASP A 38 3.20 -11.19 -14.94
N GLN A 39 4.39 -10.61 -15.01
CA GLN A 39 5.03 -10.13 -16.23
C GLN A 39 4.10 -9.26 -17.09
N PHE A 40 3.42 -8.31 -16.43
CA PHE A 40 2.43 -7.43 -17.07
C PHE A 40 3.10 -6.41 -17.98
N ARG A 41 3.03 -6.60 -19.30
CA ARG A 41 3.57 -5.64 -20.26
C ARG A 41 2.71 -4.38 -20.35
N VAL A 42 3.36 -3.23 -20.24
CA VAL A 42 2.75 -1.91 -20.40
C VAL A 42 3.51 -1.12 -21.43
N ASP A 43 2.84 -0.73 -22.49
CA ASP A 43 3.42 0.07 -23.57
C ASP A 43 3.14 1.57 -23.31
N PRO A 44 4.14 2.45 -23.55
CA PRO A 44 3.93 3.90 -23.44
C PRO A 44 2.94 4.37 -24.52
N PRO A 45 2.20 5.46 -24.26
CA PRO A 45 1.28 6.02 -25.23
C PRO A 45 1.97 6.41 -26.53
N GLY A 46 1.42 5.94 -27.66
CA GLY A 46 1.96 6.26 -28.98
C GLY A 46 3.19 5.46 -29.40
N SER A 47 3.63 4.47 -28.60
CA SER A 47 4.69 3.58 -29.02
C SER A 47 4.22 2.69 -30.19
N THR A 48 5.05 2.57 -31.20
CA THR A 48 4.79 1.77 -32.41
C THR A 48 5.78 0.62 -32.55
N GLY A 49 6.22 0.02 -31.44
CA GLY A 49 7.21 -1.04 -31.55
C GLY A 49 7.67 -1.65 -30.24
N ASP A 50 8.79 -2.35 -30.29
CA ASP A 50 9.36 -3.10 -29.17
C ASP A 50 10.28 -2.23 -28.26
N SER A 51 10.19 -0.91 -28.32
CA SER A 51 11.01 -0.02 -27.49
C SER A 51 10.17 0.77 -26.49
N GLY A 52 10.70 0.96 -25.30
CA GLY A 52 10.10 1.83 -24.28
C GLY A 52 9.01 1.18 -23.42
N TYR A 53 8.66 -0.09 -23.61
CA TYR A 53 7.73 -0.78 -22.74
C TYR A 53 8.37 -1.16 -21.39
N ILE A 54 7.53 -1.38 -20.40
CA ILE A 54 7.93 -1.95 -19.11
C ILE A 54 7.23 -3.30 -18.88
N ILE A 55 7.88 -4.18 -18.12
CA ILE A 55 7.29 -5.44 -17.66
C ILE A 55 7.57 -5.59 -16.18
N PRO A 56 6.71 -5.06 -15.29
CA PRO A 56 6.78 -5.35 -13.87
C PRO A 56 6.57 -6.85 -13.59
N ASP A 57 7.28 -7.36 -12.59
CA ASP A 57 7.17 -8.79 -12.24
C ASP A 57 5.76 -9.16 -11.79
N LEU A 58 5.13 -8.34 -10.92
CA LEU A 58 3.74 -8.54 -10.49
C LEU A 58 3.02 -7.19 -10.41
N VAL A 59 1.77 -7.18 -10.86
CA VAL A 59 0.84 -6.05 -10.67
C VAL A 59 -0.45 -6.55 -10.04
N LEU A 60 -0.85 -5.92 -8.92
CA LEU A 60 -2.11 -6.19 -8.26
C LEU A 60 -3.16 -5.18 -8.72
N PHE A 61 -4.31 -5.71 -9.11
CA PHE A 61 -5.46 -4.93 -9.54
C PHE A 61 -6.60 -5.09 -8.53
N VAL A 62 -7.31 -4.01 -8.30
CA VAL A 62 -8.60 -4.01 -7.59
C VAL A 62 -9.63 -3.42 -8.53
N ASN A 63 -10.66 -4.18 -8.87
CA ASN A 63 -11.70 -3.79 -9.85
C ASN A 63 -11.10 -3.28 -11.18
N GLY A 64 -10.02 -3.91 -11.65
CA GLY A 64 -9.33 -3.54 -12.89
C GLY A 64 -8.38 -2.34 -12.77
N ILE A 65 -8.25 -1.72 -11.58
CA ILE A 65 -7.35 -0.58 -11.33
C ILE A 65 -6.02 -1.11 -10.79
N PRO A 66 -4.85 -0.80 -11.41
CA PRO A 66 -3.56 -1.22 -10.92
C PRO A 66 -3.20 -0.46 -9.63
N THR A 67 -3.18 -1.17 -8.52
CA THR A 67 -3.03 -0.57 -7.19
C THR A 67 -1.66 -0.81 -6.56
N VAL A 68 -1.03 -1.95 -6.83
CA VAL A 68 0.30 -2.28 -6.30
C VAL A 68 1.18 -2.81 -7.43
N VAL A 69 2.43 -2.36 -7.47
CA VAL A 69 3.46 -2.88 -8.37
C VAL A 69 4.58 -3.48 -7.54
N ILE A 70 4.97 -4.70 -7.87
CA ILE A 70 6.00 -5.46 -7.15
C ILE A 70 7.12 -5.82 -8.11
N GLU A 71 8.35 -5.57 -7.68
CA GLU A 71 9.56 -5.96 -8.37
C GLU A 71 10.32 -7.00 -7.55
N CYS A 72 10.64 -8.13 -8.18
CA CYS A 72 11.29 -9.28 -7.57
C CYS A 72 12.73 -9.38 -8.08
N LYS A 73 13.71 -9.41 -7.19
CA LYS A 73 15.11 -9.55 -7.56
C LYS A 73 15.68 -10.89 -7.14
N SER A 74 16.63 -11.40 -7.94
CA SER A 74 17.42 -12.55 -7.52
C SER A 74 18.23 -12.20 -6.27
N PRO A 75 18.30 -13.08 -5.28
CA PRO A 75 19.15 -12.87 -4.10
C PRO A 75 20.65 -12.83 -4.45
N THR A 76 21.04 -13.22 -5.65
CA THR A 76 22.42 -13.15 -6.15
C THR A 76 22.75 -11.83 -6.82
N THR A 77 21.79 -10.95 -7.03
CA THR A 77 21.99 -9.58 -7.53
C THR A 77 22.78 -8.77 -6.52
N ILE A 78 23.68 -7.89 -6.97
CA ILE A 78 24.36 -6.93 -6.11
C ILE A 78 23.31 -5.94 -5.62
N ASP A 79 23.17 -5.82 -4.32
CA ASP A 79 22.15 -5.02 -3.65
C ASP A 79 20.76 -5.18 -4.27
N PRO A 80 20.14 -6.35 -4.12
CA PRO A 80 18.88 -6.66 -4.81
C PRO A 80 17.74 -5.72 -4.40
N MET A 81 17.76 -5.19 -3.18
CA MET A 81 16.72 -4.29 -2.69
C MET A 81 16.80 -2.93 -3.37
N ALA A 82 17.99 -2.30 -3.38
CA ALA A 82 18.21 -1.03 -4.05
C ALA A 82 17.96 -1.14 -5.57
N SER A 83 18.43 -2.23 -6.19
CA SER A 83 18.18 -2.51 -7.61
C SER A 83 16.70 -2.61 -7.95
N GLY A 84 15.88 -3.24 -7.09
CA GLY A 84 14.44 -3.31 -7.29
C GLY A 84 13.76 -1.96 -7.13
N ILE A 85 14.17 -1.17 -6.14
CA ILE A 85 13.64 0.19 -5.93
C ILE A 85 13.98 1.10 -7.12
N ASP A 86 15.23 1.07 -7.58
CA ASP A 86 15.65 1.85 -8.75
C ASP A 86 14.85 1.48 -9.99
N GLN A 87 14.57 0.19 -10.21
CA GLN A 87 13.75 -0.25 -11.33
C GLN A 87 12.28 0.21 -11.22
N LEU A 88 11.70 0.20 -10.03
CA LEU A 88 10.36 0.75 -9.80
C LEU A 88 10.30 2.25 -10.08
N GLN A 89 11.33 3.01 -9.69
CA GLN A 89 11.44 4.42 -10.00
C GLN A 89 11.63 4.67 -11.50
N ARG A 90 12.41 3.83 -12.19
CA ARG A 90 12.54 3.86 -13.64
C ARG A 90 11.18 3.65 -14.33
N TYR A 91 10.42 2.65 -13.92
CA TYR A 91 9.09 2.38 -14.48
C TYR A 91 8.13 3.56 -14.34
N ALA A 92 8.28 4.36 -13.28
CA ALA A 92 7.44 5.51 -12.98
C ALA A 92 8.01 6.85 -13.49
N ASN A 93 9.11 6.85 -14.25
CA ASN A 93 9.84 8.06 -14.69
C ASN A 93 10.25 8.97 -13.52
N GLN A 94 10.69 8.38 -12.40
CA GLN A 94 11.06 9.11 -11.18
C GLN A 94 12.58 9.09 -10.89
N ARG A 95 13.41 8.63 -11.84
CA ARG A 95 14.84 8.75 -11.75
C ARG A 95 15.26 10.20 -12.04
N HIS A 96 15.72 10.90 -11.03
CA HIS A 96 16.05 12.33 -11.12
C HIS A 96 17.30 12.67 -11.95
N TRP A 97 18.11 11.66 -12.31
CA TRP A 97 19.33 11.86 -13.12
C TRP A 97 19.16 11.53 -14.60
N HIS A 98 17.98 11.10 -15.02
CA HIS A 98 17.64 10.85 -16.41
C HIS A 98 16.66 11.90 -16.92
N ASP A 99 16.99 12.52 -18.04
CA ASP A 99 16.13 13.50 -18.72
C ASP A 99 15.15 12.81 -19.70
N GLU A 100 15.34 11.51 -19.97
CA GLU A 100 14.51 10.75 -20.91
C GLU A 100 13.44 9.95 -20.17
N GLU A 101 12.26 9.83 -20.79
CA GLU A 101 11.20 8.95 -20.30
C GLU A 101 11.59 7.48 -20.53
N GLU A 102 11.89 6.76 -19.47
CA GLU A 102 12.34 5.36 -19.51
C GLU A 102 11.22 4.37 -19.18
N GLY A 103 10.07 4.84 -18.73
CA GLY A 103 9.01 4.05 -18.14
C GLY A 103 7.63 4.34 -18.70
N CYS A 104 6.64 3.94 -17.96
CA CYS A 104 5.23 4.07 -18.28
C CYS A 104 4.46 4.60 -17.07
N GLU A 105 4.54 5.91 -16.81
CA GLU A 105 3.97 6.54 -15.61
C GLU A 105 2.46 6.30 -15.45
N ARG A 106 1.73 6.04 -16.55
CA ARG A 106 0.29 5.76 -16.52
C ARG A 106 -0.07 4.58 -15.63
N LEU A 107 0.79 3.57 -15.52
CA LEU A 107 0.60 2.45 -14.60
C LEU A 107 0.55 2.93 -13.15
N PHE A 108 1.22 4.04 -12.85
CA PHE A 108 1.37 4.55 -11.49
C PHE A 108 0.37 5.64 -11.11
N HIS A 109 -0.49 6.10 -12.04
CA HIS A 109 -1.48 7.15 -11.73
C HIS A 109 -2.40 6.77 -10.56
N TYR A 110 -2.81 5.52 -10.48
CA TYR A 110 -3.66 5.00 -9.40
C TYR A 110 -2.93 4.09 -8.43
N ASN A 111 -1.63 3.85 -8.66
CA ASN A 111 -0.81 3.04 -7.77
C ASN A 111 -0.85 3.58 -6.35
N GLN A 112 -1.02 2.71 -5.37
CA GLN A 112 -1.11 3.08 -3.96
C GLN A 112 0.25 2.94 -3.28
N PHE A 113 0.95 1.85 -3.53
CA PHE A 113 2.31 1.63 -3.08
C PHE A 113 3.04 0.65 -4.00
N VAL A 114 4.33 0.58 -3.84
CA VAL A 114 5.18 -0.35 -4.58
C VAL A 114 5.99 -1.21 -3.60
N VAL A 115 6.44 -2.38 -4.07
CA VAL A 115 7.23 -3.31 -3.27
C VAL A 115 8.45 -3.75 -4.04
N SER A 116 9.61 -3.64 -3.41
CA SER A 116 10.84 -4.32 -3.85
C SER A 116 11.06 -5.54 -2.96
N THR A 117 11.30 -6.68 -3.56
CA THR A 117 11.46 -7.94 -2.82
C THR A 117 12.50 -8.86 -3.42
N HIS A 118 13.12 -9.66 -2.57
CA HIS A 118 13.94 -10.79 -2.96
C HIS A 118 13.78 -11.89 -1.92
N ARG A 119 13.65 -13.10 -2.34
CA ARG A 119 13.43 -14.36 -1.57
C ARG A 119 13.08 -14.27 -0.08
N TYR A 120 13.82 -13.49 0.71
CA TYR A 120 13.68 -13.43 2.18
C TYR A 120 13.23 -12.07 2.70
N ARG A 121 13.41 -11.03 1.91
CA ARG A 121 13.17 -9.64 2.34
C ARG A 121 12.23 -8.93 1.39
N ALA A 122 11.40 -8.07 1.95
CA ALA A 122 10.54 -7.17 1.19
C ALA A 122 10.47 -5.82 1.88
N LYS A 123 10.48 -4.76 1.07
CA LYS A 123 10.24 -3.39 1.53
C LYS A 123 9.13 -2.78 0.70
N SER A 124 8.24 -2.06 1.35
CA SER A 124 7.19 -1.26 0.71
C SER A 124 7.52 0.23 0.80
N GLY A 125 7.11 0.96 -0.22
CA GLY A 125 7.26 2.41 -0.32
C GLY A 125 6.34 2.96 -1.40
N THR A 126 6.58 4.19 -1.83
CA THR A 126 5.88 4.78 -2.97
C THR A 126 6.86 5.02 -4.12
N PHE A 127 6.37 5.00 -5.35
CA PHE A 127 7.23 5.12 -6.53
C PHE A 127 7.98 6.46 -6.61
N CYS A 128 7.50 7.50 -5.90
CA CYS A 128 8.14 8.82 -5.81
C CYS A 128 9.04 8.98 -4.59
N ALA A 129 9.19 7.95 -3.74
CA ALA A 129 9.98 8.01 -2.52
C ALA A 129 11.43 7.58 -2.76
N GLY A 130 12.37 8.21 -2.06
CA GLY A 130 13.75 7.74 -2.00
C GLY A 130 13.88 6.41 -1.26
N GLU A 131 15.00 5.71 -1.45
CA GLU A 131 15.26 4.39 -0.85
C GLU A 131 15.08 4.36 0.68
N ASP A 132 15.48 5.43 1.37
CA ASP A 132 15.37 5.57 2.83
C ASP A 132 13.92 5.52 3.34
N HIS A 133 12.96 5.72 2.47
CA HIS A 133 11.54 5.67 2.78
C HIS A 133 10.90 4.30 2.51
N PHE A 134 11.64 3.37 1.90
CA PHE A 134 11.21 1.99 1.76
C PHE A 134 11.49 1.22 3.04
N VAL A 135 10.43 0.66 3.62
CA VAL A 135 10.49 0.01 4.93
C VAL A 135 9.96 -1.42 4.89
N GLU A 136 10.50 -2.26 5.75
CA GLU A 136 9.99 -3.60 5.96
C GLU A 136 8.68 -3.53 6.77
N TRP A 137 7.72 -4.36 6.37
CA TRP A 137 6.52 -4.60 7.16
C TRP A 137 6.81 -5.74 8.13
N LYS A 138 6.74 -5.48 9.45
CA LYS A 138 7.26 -6.40 10.48
C LYS A 138 6.18 -7.08 11.33
N ASP A 139 4.92 -6.90 10.95
CA ASP A 139 3.81 -7.43 11.74
C ASP A 139 2.70 -7.91 10.79
N PRO A 140 2.34 -9.21 10.79
CA PRO A 140 1.28 -9.73 9.93
C PRO A 140 -0.13 -9.38 10.44
N SER A 141 -0.25 -8.58 11.50
CA SER A 141 -1.54 -8.20 12.11
C SER A 141 -2.59 -7.79 11.03
N PRO A 142 -3.85 -8.23 11.20
CA PRO A 142 -4.45 -8.84 12.40
C PRO A 142 -4.16 -10.34 12.59
N LEU A 143 -3.47 -10.99 11.66
CA LEU A 143 -3.06 -12.39 11.80
C LEU A 143 -1.92 -12.49 12.80
N ASP A 144 -1.95 -13.52 13.68
CA ASP A 144 -0.84 -13.82 14.56
C ASP A 144 0.28 -14.51 13.79
N ILE A 145 1.53 -14.23 14.15
CA ILE A 145 2.71 -14.78 13.48
C ILE A 145 2.78 -16.32 13.60
N GLU A 146 2.29 -16.86 14.70
CA GLU A 146 2.20 -18.31 14.95
C GLU A 146 1.22 -18.97 13.97
N ILE A 147 0.10 -18.33 13.70
CA ILE A 147 -0.90 -18.81 12.73
C ILE A 147 -0.30 -18.74 11.33
N LEU A 148 0.32 -17.60 10.95
CA LEU A 148 0.99 -17.46 9.66
C LEU A 148 2.06 -18.55 9.45
N ALA A 149 2.89 -18.81 10.46
CA ALA A 149 3.91 -19.84 10.40
C ALA A 149 3.31 -21.23 10.20
N SER A 150 2.24 -21.55 10.94
CA SER A 150 1.50 -22.80 10.82
C SER A 150 0.89 -22.99 9.42
N ASP A 151 0.26 -21.96 8.87
CA ASP A 151 -0.34 -21.98 7.54
C ASP A 151 0.71 -22.19 6.43
N LEU A 152 1.93 -21.66 6.64
CA LEU A 152 3.07 -21.84 5.74
C LEU A 152 3.83 -23.17 5.97
N GLY A 153 3.49 -23.94 7.01
CA GLY A 153 4.21 -25.16 7.38
C GLY A 153 5.65 -24.91 7.84
N LYS A 154 5.89 -23.80 8.56
CA LYS A 154 7.21 -23.32 9.01
C LYS A 154 7.25 -23.07 10.52
N ASP A 155 8.46 -23.03 11.08
CA ASP A 155 8.66 -22.41 12.39
C ASP A 155 8.54 -20.88 12.29
N VAL A 156 8.11 -20.23 13.35
CA VAL A 156 7.97 -18.76 13.44
C VAL A 156 9.27 -18.03 13.05
N LYS A 157 10.43 -18.57 13.45
CA LYS A 157 11.75 -18.00 13.14
C LYS A 157 12.11 -18.05 11.65
N ASP A 158 11.45 -18.92 10.86
CA ASP A 158 11.70 -19.14 9.44
C ASP A 158 10.70 -18.39 8.54
N VAL A 159 9.74 -17.66 9.15
CA VAL A 159 8.84 -16.77 8.43
C VAL A 159 9.63 -15.56 7.93
N THR A 160 9.58 -15.34 6.63
CA THR A 160 10.35 -14.29 5.96
C THR A 160 9.67 -12.92 6.01
N SER A 161 10.45 -11.85 5.87
CA SER A 161 9.92 -10.48 5.75
C SER A 161 8.94 -10.33 4.58
N GLN A 162 9.17 -11.07 3.49
CA GLN A 162 8.26 -11.12 2.33
C GLN A 162 6.89 -11.68 2.72
N GLU A 163 6.85 -12.81 3.41
CA GLU A 163 5.61 -13.46 3.85
C GLU A 163 4.85 -12.59 4.86
N ILE A 164 5.56 -11.96 5.78
CA ILE A 164 4.97 -11.01 6.74
C ILE A 164 4.36 -9.81 6.02
N LEU A 165 5.05 -9.25 4.99
CA LEU A 165 4.52 -8.13 4.22
C LEU A 165 3.26 -8.52 3.46
N VAL A 166 3.26 -9.68 2.80
CA VAL A 166 2.08 -10.19 2.07
C VAL A 166 0.90 -10.37 3.02
N ALA A 167 1.10 -11.03 4.15
CA ALA A 167 0.05 -11.26 5.14
C ALA A 167 -0.46 -9.95 5.77
N GLY A 168 0.44 -9.00 6.07
CA GLY A 168 0.11 -7.76 6.76
C GLY A 168 -0.46 -6.65 5.87
N MET A 169 -0.12 -6.62 4.57
CA MET A 169 -0.56 -5.55 3.67
C MET A 169 -1.47 -6.01 2.53
N MET A 170 -1.33 -7.26 2.05
CA MET A 170 -1.88 -7.67 0.75
C MET A 170 -3.06 -8.65 0.85
N THR A 171 -3.49 -9.04 2.06
CA THR A 171 -4.79 -9.71 2.18
C THR A 171 -5.88 -8.73 1.71
N LYS A 172 -6.95 -9.23 1.10
CA LYS A 172 -8.02 -8.38 0.54
C LYS A 172 -8.44 -7.27 1.50
N LYS A 173 -8.73 -7.64 2.75
CA LYS A 173 -9.17 -6.70 3.78
C LYS A 173 -8.10 -5.66 4.11
N ASN A 174 -6.86 -6.09 4.37
CA ASN A 174 -5.78 -5.17 4.74
C ASN A 174 -5.41 -4.26 3.56
N LEU A 175 -5.40 -4.79 2.32
CA LEU A 175 -5.13 -4.01 1.13
C LEU A 175 -6.13 -2.86 0.98
N ILE A 176 -7.44 -3.16 1.04
CA ILE A 176 -8.49 -2.14 0.98
C ILE A 176 -8.33 -1.11 2.11
N GLU A 177 -8.00 -1.56 3.32
CA GLU A 177 -7.82 -0.68 4.48
C GLU A 177 -6.56 0.20 4.34
N VAL A 178 -5.44 -0.38 3.90
CA VAL A 178 -4.21 0.39 3.60
C VAL A 178 -4.47 1.44 2.54
N MET A 179 -5.13 1.07 1.45
CA MET A 179 -5.48 2.00 0.36
C MET A 179 -6.37 3.14 0.83
N ARG A 180 -7.33 2.86 1.71
CA ARG A 180 -8.32 3.84 2.16
C ARG A 180 -7.77 4.79 3.21
N HIS A 181 -6.99 4.28 4.19
CA HIS A 181 -6.68 4.99 5.42
C HIS A 181 -5.19 5.23 5.65
N PHE A 182 -4.31 4.54 4.93
CA PHE A 182 -2.87 4.58 5.17
C PHE A 182 -2.06 5.02 3.96
N VAL A 183 -2.70 5.52 2.90
CA VAL A 183 -2.06 6.20 1.78
C VAL A 183 -2.45 7.67 1.80
N LEU A 184 -1.46 8.52 2.03
CA LEU A 184 -1.65 9.97 2.16
C LEU A 184 -0.87 10.70 1.05
N ILE A 185 -1.32 11.91 0.74
CA ILE A 185 -0.57 12.84 -0.10
C ILE A 185 -0.14 14.00 0.78
N ASP A 186 1.17 14.15 0.92
CA ASP A 186 1.78 15.29 1.63
C ASP A 186 2.06 16.40 0.63
N SER A 187 1.32 17.49 0.75
CA SER A 187 1.43 18.70 -0.07
C SER A 187 2.10 19.86 0.70
N THR A 188 2.80 19.57 1.80
CA THR A 188 3.47 20.62 2.61
C THR A 188 4.76 21.12 1.98
N GLY A 189 5.36 20.35 1.07
CA GLY A 189 6.57 20.69 0.33
C GLY A 189 6.30 21.38 -1.01
N SER A 190 7.34 21.52 -1.82
CA SER A 190 7.26 22.10 -3.19
C SER A 190 6.60 21.15 -4.21
N LYS A 191 6.47 19.89 -3.88
CA LYS A 191 5.83 18.83 -4.69
C LYS A 191 5.00 17.94 -3.80
N ASP A 192 3.90 17.45 -4.35
CA ASP A 192 3.09 16.44 -3.69
C ASP A 192 3.86 15.13 -3.59
N VAL A 193 3.93 14.58 -2.39
CA VAL A 193 4.58 13.30 -2.12
C VAL A 193 3.55 12.31 -1.60
N LYS A 194 3.43 11.17 -2.27
CA LYS A 194 2.61 10.08 -1.78
C LYS A 194 3.36 9.32 -0.69
N ILE A 195 2.69 9.05 0.40
CA ILE A 195 3.25 8.35 1.56
C ILE A 195 2.36 7.16 1.89
N VAL A 196 2.97 6.00 2.13
CA VAL A 196 2.28 4.82 2.66
C VAL A 196 2.61 4.64 4.14
N GLY A 197 1.59 4.37 4.95
CA GLY A 197 1.73 4.15 6.39
C GLY A 197 2.61 2.94 6.69
N ARG A 198 3.29 2.99 7.82
CA ARG A 198 4.16 1.90 8.31
C ARG A 198 3.38 0.94 9.20
N TYR A 199 3.84 -0.31 9.33
CA TYR A 199 3.16 -1.35 10.13
C TYR A 199 2.81 -0.91 11.56
N HIS A 200 3.67 -0.16 12.23
CA HIS A 200 3.43 0.29 13.60
C HIS A 200 2.33 1.37 13.69
N GLN A 201 2.16 2.20 12.64
CA GLN A 201 1.06 3.15 12.52
C GLN A 201 -0.26 2.39 12.30
N PHE A 202 -0.27 1.44 11.36
CA PHE A 202 -1.41 0.55 11.12
C PHE A 202 -1.85 -0.13 12.41
N ARG A 203 -0.93 -0.77 13.11
CA ARG A 203 -1.20 -1.45 14.39
C ARG A 203 -1.69 -0.49 15.49
N ALA A 204 -1.11 0.72 15.59
CA ALA A 204 -1.51 1.71 16.58
C ALA A 204 -2.94 2.18 16.37
N VAL A 205 -3.33 2.48 15.12
CA VAL A 205 -4.70 2.87 14.76
C VAL A 205 -5.67 1.75 15.09
N HIS A 206 -5.37 0.50 14.71
CA HIS A 206 -6.22 -0.66 15.03
C HIS A 206 -6.44 -0.83 16.54
N LYS A 207 -5.37 -0.77 17.34
CA LYS A 207 -5.46 -0.85 18.80
C LYS A 207 -6.26 0.31 19.40
N ALA A 208 -6.05 1.54 18.90
CA ALA A 208 -6.81 2.70 19.33
C ALA A 208 -8.30 2.56 19.01
N MET A 209 -8.64 2.17 17.79
CA MET A 209 -10.01 1.94 17.36
C MET A 209 -10.69 0.79 18.15
N GLN A 210 -9.97 -0.30 18.38
CA GLN A 210 -10.47 -1.39 19.22
C GLN A 210 -10.75 -0.88 20.64
N ARG A 211 -9.84 -0.11 21.22
CA ARG A 211 -10.01 0.47 22.55
C ARG A 211 -11.20 1.41 22.64
N LEU A 212 -11.37 2.27 21.63
CA LEU A 212 -12.52 3.18 21.55
C LEU A 212 -13.86 2.44 21.44
N LYS A 213 -13.90 1.33 20.68
CA LYS A 213 -15.12 0.53 20.48
C LYS A 213 -15.46 -0.37 21.67
N SER A 214 -14.44 -0.97 22.32
CA SER A 214 -14.62 -1.96 23.39
C SER A 214 -14.46 -1.38 24.79
N GLY A 215 -13.88 -0.19 24.93
CA GLY A 215 -13.71 0.48 26.20
C GLY A 215 -15.05 0.97 26.74
N ARG A 216 -15.31 0.75 28.03
CA ARG A 216 -16.54 1.23 28.67
C ARG A 216 -16.50 2.72 28.92
N THR A 217 -17.63 3.36 28.66
CA THR A 217 -17.82 4.80 28.87
C THR A 217 -17.93 5.14 30.35
N ARG A 218 -17.84 6.42 30.68
CA ARG A 218 -18.06 6.93 32.03
C ARG A 218 -19.47 6.58 32.56
N ASP A 219 -20.46 6.61 31.69
CA ASP A 219 -21.87 6.31 32.03
C ASP A 219 -22.05 4.84 32.40
N GLU A 220 -21.27 3.94 31.79
CA GLU A 220 -21.31 2.50 32.05
C GLU A 220 -20.48 2.05 33.25
N HIS A 221 -19.44 2.84 33.64
CA HIS A 221 -18.46 2.48 34.68
C HIS A 221 -18.34 3.48 35.83
N GLY A 222 -19.15 4.54 35.84
CA GLY A 222 -19.07 5.60 36.86
C GLY A 222 -17.92 6.57 36.60
N GLU A 223 -16.97 6.72 37.52
CA GLU A 223 -16.01 7.82 37.46
C GLU A 223 -14.90 7.75 36.39
N GLN A 224 -14.73 6.60 35.69
CA GLN A 224 -13.59 6.44 34.77
C GLN A 224 -14.02 6.01 33.37
N ASP A 225 -13.74 6.89 32.39
CA ASP A 225 -13.77 6.49 30.97
C ASP A 225 -12.56 5.60 30.65
N ARG A 226 -12.80 4.34 30.27
CA ARG A 226 -11.76 3.36 29.93
C ARG A 226 -11.42 3.30 28.45
N ARG A 227 -11.90 4.22 27.63
CA ARG A 227 -11.57 4.33 26.21
C ARG A 227 -10.25 5.05 25.96
N GLY A 228 -9.77 5.81 26.95
CA GLY A 228 -8.47 6.50 26.87
C GLY A 228 -7.29 5.54 26.81
N GLY A 229 -6.18 6.00 26.26
CA GLY A 229 -4.93 5.28 26.15
C GLY A 229 -3.76 6.18 25.80
N ILE A 230 -2.55 5.62 25.78
CA ILE A 230 -1.33 6.30 25.38
C ILE A 230 -0.73 5.55 24.19
N ILE A 231 -0.47 6.25 23.10
CA ILE A 231 0.29 5.74 21.96
C ILE A 231 1.74 6.19 22.13
N TRP A 232 2.62 5.22 22.37
CA TRP A 232 4.05 5.46 22.51
C TRP A 232 4.79 5.03 21.24
N HIS A 233 5.28 6.01 20.49
CA HIS A 233 6.18 5.78 19.34
C HIS A 233 7.49 6.51 19.58
N THR A 234 8.60 5.96 19.08
CA THR A 234 9.90 6.62 19.07
C THR A 234 9.82 7.93 18.28
N GLN A 235 10.68 8.90 18.62
CA GLN A 235 10.78 10.15 17.88
C GLN A 235 11.12 9.88 16.40
N GLY A 236 10.49 10.60 15.46
CA GLY A 236 10.67 10.39 14.02
C GLY A 236 9.83 9.28 13.38
N PHE A 237 9.01 8.56 14.16
CA PHE A 237 8.16 7.46 13.64
C PHE A 237 6.78 7.91 13.11
N GLY A 238 6.60 9.20 12.77
CA GLY A 238 5.38 9.70 12.12
C GLY A 238 4.13 9.69 12.99
N LYS A 239 4.25 10.04 14.29
CA LYS A 239 3.09 10.12 15.22
C LYS A 239 1.96 11.01 14.71
N SER A 240 2.29 12.15 14.11
CA SER A 240 1.31 13.08 13.56
C SER A 240 0.45 12.44 12.48
N MET A 241 1.07 11.60 11.62
CA MET A 241 0.35 10.85 10.57
C MET A 241 -0.53 9.71 11.12
N THR A 242 -0.26 9.26 12.36
CA THR A 242 -1.09 8.24 13.02
C THR A 242 -2.38 8.86 13.58
N MET A 243 -2.39 10.19 13.79
CA MET A 243 -3.50 10.93 14.40
C MET A 243 -4.40 11.65 13.38
N THR A 244 -4.01 11.66 12.12
CA THR A 244 -4.83 12.14 11.00
C THR A 244 -5.72 11.05 10.48
#